data_94cd4fe3f9c643b69010ea9c0e0370e5
#
_entry.id   94cd4fe3f9c643b69010ea9c0e0370e5
#
_cell.length_a   1.000
_cell.length_b   1.000
_cell.length_c   1.000
_cell.angle_alpha   90.00
_cell.angle_beta   90.00
_cell.angle_gamma   90.00
#
_symmetry.space_group_name_H-M   'P 1'
#
loop_
_entity.id
_entity.type
_entity.pdbx_description
1 polymer ?
#
loop_
_entity_poly.entity_id
_entity_poly.type
_entity_poly.pdbx_seq_one_letter_code
_entity_poly.pdbx_strand_id
1 'polypeptide(L)'
;MRLGFRHTAFQAVCTVLVLCFALGLLARADTVQPVFGEDSVRVPILMYHSILKDSARQGKYVISPAVLAADLDALQAKGYTAITVSDLLAYVQDGADLPEKPVMITFDDGYYNNYIYDYTS
;
A
#
# COMPACT_ATOMS: atom_id res chain seq x y z
N MET A 1 -68.60 -3.65 10.88
CA MET A 1 -67.87 -2.85 9.91
C MET A 1 -66.75 -2.10 10.63
N ARG A 2 -65.76 -2.79 11.25
CA ARG A 2 -64.61 -2.17 11.99
C ARG A 2 -63.29 -2.95 11.90
N LEU A 3 -63.15 -3.90 10.96
CA LEU A 3 -61.88 -4.66 10.81
C LEU A 3 -60.91 -4.11 9.77
N GLY A 4 -61.34 -3.24 8.85
CA GLY A 4 -60.47 -2.75 7.76
C GLY A 4 -59.40 -1.71 8.17
N PHE A 5 -59.67 -0.95 9.23
CA PHE A 5 -58.79 0.19 9.61
C PHE A 5 -57.50 -0.23 10.33
N ARG A 6 -57.47 -1.39 10.95
CA ARG A 6 -56.29 -1.86 11.68
C ARG A 6 -55.23 -2.49 10.77
N HIS A 7 -55.65 -3.09 9.65
CA HIS A 7 -54.68 -3.68 8.68
C HIS A 7 -53.93 -2.62 7.85
N THR A 8 -54.62 -1.54 7.46
CA THR A 8 -53.99 -0.45 6.70
C THR A 8 -52.98 0.34 7.54
N ALA A 9 -53.31 0.57 8.84
CA ALA A 9 -52.36 1.23 9.75
C ALA A 9 -51.11 0.36 10.03
N PHE A 10 -51.28 -0.95 10.18
CA PHE A 10 -50.17 -1.88 10.39
C PHE A 10 -49.31 -2.00 9.13
N GLN A 11 -49.88 -2.07 7.94
CA GLN A 11 -49.13 -2.07 6.68
C GLN A 11 -48.37 -0.77 6.47
N ALA A 12 -48.94 0.38 6.79
CA ALA A 12 -48.26 1.67 6.68
C ALA A 12 -47.06 1.76 7.62
N VAL A 13 -47.17 1.25 8.85
CA VAL A 13 -46.04 1.24 9.81
C VAL A 13 -44.94 0.30 9.34
N CYS A 14 -45.28 -0.89 8.82
CA CYS A 14 -44.26 -1.82 8.29
C CYS A 14 -43.55 -1.25 7.07
N THR A 15 -44.24 -0.57 6.15
CA THR A 15 -43.59 0.07 4.98
C THR A 15 -42.65 1.21 5.38
N VAL A 16 -43.03 2.03 6.37
CA VAL A 16 -42.19 3.09 6.88
C VAL A 16 -40.91 2.53 7.56
N LEU A 17 -41.05 1.46 8.35
CA LEU A 17 -39.90 0.80 9.00
C LEU A 17 -38.98 0.16 7.98
N VAL A 18 -39.47 -0.47 6.93
CA VAL A 18 -38.64 -1.03 5.85
C VAL A 18 -37.96 0.07 5.08
N LEU A 19 -38.61 1.20 4.81
CA LEU A 19 -37.98 2.36 4.15
C LEU A 19 -36.88 2.99 5.01
N CYS A 20 -37.09 3.13 6.31
CA CYS A 20 -36.11 3.62 7.26
C CYS A 20 -34.89 2.69 7.36
N PHE A 21 -35.13 1.36 7.32
CA PHE A 21 -34.08 0.36 7.34
C PHE A 21 -33.28 0.38 6.03
N ALA A 22 -33.95 0.53 4.88
CA ALA A 22 -33.28 0.67 3.57
C ALA A 22 -32.49 1.98 3.45
N LEU A 23 -32.98 3.09 4.00
CA LEU A 23 -32.26 4.37 4.06
C LEU A 23 -31.09 4.33 5.06
N GLY A 24 -31.20 3.57 6.16
CA GLY A 24 -30.12 3.37 7.13
C GLY A 24 -28.96 2.52 6.58
N LEU A 25 -29.22 1.61 5.63
CA LEU A 25 -28.21 0.80 4.95
C LEU A 25 -27.42 1.60 3.88
N LEU A 26 -27.87 2.82 3.56
CA LEU A 26 -27.12 3.79 2.77
C LEU A 26 -26.22 4.68 3.63
N ALA A 27 -26.04 4.38 4.92
CA ALA A 27 -24.94 4.93 5.70
C ALA A 27 -23.65 4.51 4.99
N ARG A 28 -23.13 5.42 4.19
CA ARG A 28 -21.80 5.32 3.59
C ARG A 28 -20.87 4.94 4.71
N ALA A 29 -20.22 3.79 4.60
CA ALA A 29 -18.93 3.62 5.22
C ALA A 29 -18.08 4.79 4.69
N ASP A 30 -17.84 5.80 5.51
CA ASP A 30 -16.82 6.79 5.25
C ASP A 30 -15.52 5.98 5.19
N THR A 31 -15.20 5.49 4.00
CA THR A 31 -13.84 5.04 3.70
C THR A 31 -13.00 6.29 3.92
N VAL A 32 -12.26 6.32 5.01
CA VAL A 32 -11.22 7.31 5.23
C VAL A 32 -10.31 7.20 4.01
N GLN A 33 -10.59 8.01 3.00
CA GLN A 33 -9.69 8.17 1.89
C GLN A 33 -8.47 8.88 2.46
N PRO A 34 -7.26 8.33 2.27
CA PRO A 34 -6.07 9.07 2.64
C PRO A 34 -6.13 10.42 1.93
N VAL A 35 -6.07 11.50 2.71
CA VAL A 35 -6.05 12.88 2.19
C VAL A 35 -4.65 13.10 1.59
N PHE A 36 -4.45 12.54 0.40
CA PHE A 36 -3.33 12.96 -0.44
C PHE A 36 -3.81 14.19 -1.20
N GLY A 37 -3.10 15.32 -1.06
CA GLY A 37 -3.32 16.47 -1.92
C GLY A 37 -3.18 16.07 -3.40
N GLU A 38 -3.82 16.79 -4.30
CA GLU A 38 -3.73 16.53 -5.75
C GLU A 38 -2.27 16.52 -6.25
N ASP A 39 -1.36 17.19 -5.54
CA ASP A 39 0.07 17.27 -5.83
C ASP A 39 0.94 16.29 -5.03
N SER A 40 0.36 15.27 -4.37
CA SER A 40 1.13 14.34 -3.57
C SER A 40 1.87 13.31 -4.43
N VAL A 41 3.18 13.19 -4.23
CA VAL A 41 4.00 12.15 -4.86
C VAL A 41 3.98 10.88 -4.02
N ARG A 42 3.72 9.74 -4.65
CA ARG A 42 3.80 8.42 -3.99
C ARG A 42 5.20 7.86 -4.16
N VAL A 43 5.87 7.58 -3.05
CA VAL A 43 7.18 6.92 -3.03
C VAL A 43 7.02 5.54 -2.41
N PRO A 44 6.92 4.46 -3.20
CA PRO A 44 7.01 3.10 -2.68
C PRO A 44 8.36 2.88 -2.00
N ILE A 45 8.36 2.17 -0.86
CA ILE A 45 9.58 1.77 -0.16
C ILE A 45 9.62 0.25 -0.16
N LEU A 46 10.62 -0.34 -0.84
CA LEU A 46 10.87 -1.77 -0.85
C LEU A 46 11.91 -2.08 0.21
N MET A 47 11.54 -2.92 1.16
CA MET A 47 12.37 -3.29 2.29
C MET A 47 12.93 -4.71 2.10
N TYR A 48 14.23 -4.82 2.05
CA TYR A 48 14.96 -6.09 2.06
C TYR A 48 15.72 -6.25 3.39
N HIS A 49 16.12 -7.47 3.72
CA HIS A 49 16.91 -7.73 4.92
C HIS A 49 18.25 -8.37 4.54
N SER A 50 18.29 -9.65 4.27
CA SER A 50 19.53 -10.38 4.03
C SER A 50 19.56 -10.98 2.63
N ILE A 51 20.69 -10.82 1.92
CA ILE A 51 20.88 -11.37 0.57
C ILE A 51 21.96 -12.45 0.66
N LEU A 52 21.57 -13.73 0.45
CA LEU A 52 22.47 -14.86 0.54
C LEU A 52 22.29 -15.82 -0.62
N LYS A 53 23.42 -16.39 -1.12
CA LYS A 53 23.40 -17.45 -2.14
C LYS A 53 22.93 -18.80 -1.57
N ASP A 54 23.17 -19.05 -0.29
CA ASP A 54 22.84 -20.33 0.38
C ASP A 54 21.33 -20.57 0.38
N SER A 55 20.89 -21.52 -0.44
CA SER A 55 19.48 -21.87 -0.60
C SER A 55 18.84 -22.43 0.67
N ALA A 56 19.61 -23.08 1.54
CA ALA A 56 19.10 -23.62 2.81
C ALA A 56 18.71 -22.54 3.81
N ARG A 57 19.23 -21.34 3.64
CA ARG A 57 18.97 -20.18 4.51
C ARG A 57 17.95 -19.20 3.92
N GLN A 58 17.48 -19.41 2.70
CA GLN A 58 16.49 -18.54 2.06
C GLN A 58 15.11 -18.70 2.70
N GLY A 59 14.33 -17.62 2.74
CA GLY A 59 13.01 -17.57 3.35
C GLY A 59 12.44 -16.14 3.36
N LYS A 60 11.53 -15.89 4.26
CA LYS A 60 10.78 -14.62 4.30
C LYS A 60 11.66 -13.35 4.32
N TYR A 61 12.80 -13.41 5.02
CA TYR A 61 13.70 -12.25 5.20
C TYR A 61 15.08 -12.46 4.57
N VAL A 62 15.28 -13.58 3.89
CA VAL A 62 16.53 -13.93 3.23
C VAL A 62 16.23 -14.34 1.79
N ILE A 63 16.68 -13.55 0.84
CA ILE A 63 16.48 -13.84 -0.59
C ILE A 63 17.83 -14.09 -1.27
N SER A 64 17.80 -14.70 -2.47
CA SER A 64 19.00 -14.86 -3.25
C SER A 64 19.36 -13.56 -4.01
N PRO A 65 20.64 -13.39 -4.39
CA PRO A 65 21.05 -12.30 -5.28
C PRO A 65 20.28 -12.30 -6.60
N ALA A 66 19.94 -13.47 -7.13
CA ALA A 66 19.19 -13.59 -8.38
C ALA A 66 17.75 -13.04 -8.25
N VAL A 67 17.11 -13.27 -7.09
CA VAL A 67 15.77 -12.71 -6.81
C VAL A 67 15.86 -11.19 -6.70
N LEU A 68 16.85 -10.66 -5.96
CA LEU A 68 17.06 -9.22 -5.87
C LEU A 68 17.27 -8.60 -7.26
N ALA A 69 18.15 -9.19 -8.08
CA ALA A 69 18.41 -8.70 -9.43
C ALA A 69 17.13 -8.66 -10.29
N ALA A 70 16.31 -9.73 -10.24
CA ALA A 70 15.06 -9.79 -10.97
C ALA A 70 14.04 -8.73 -10.49
N ASP A 71 13.98 -8.44 -9.19
CA ASP A 71 13.13 -7.39 -8.63
C ASP A 71 13.58 -6.00 -9.13
N LEU A 72 14.89 -5.73 -9.13
CA LEU A 72 15.45 -4.47 -9.62
C LEU A 72 15.22 -4.28 -11.12
N ASP A 73 15.43 -5.33 -11.92
CA ASP A 73 15.13 -5.33 -13.36
C ASP A 73 13.65 -5.04 -13.63
N ALA A 74 12.75 -5.64 -12.83
CA ALA A 74 11.33 -5.41 -12.95
C ALA A 74 10.92 -3.97 -12.59
N LEU A 75 11.55 -3.36 -11.60
CA LEU A 75 11.35 -1.94 -11.27
C LEU A 75 11.81 -1.05 -12.41
N GLN A 76 13.01 -1.29 -12.93
CA GLN A 76 13.56 -0.54 -14.06
C GLN A 76 12.67 -0.67 -15.30
N ALA A 77 12.23 -1.88 -15.64
CA ALA A 77 11.34 -2.11 -16.78
C ALA A 77 9.98 -1.40 -16.68
N LYS A 78 9.53 -1.14 -15.43
CA LYS A 78 8.31 -0.35 -15.15
C LYS A 78 8.56 1.16 -15.10
N GLY A 79 9.79 1.61 -15.33
CA GLY A 79 10.20 3.01 -15.35
C GLY A 79 10.39 3.63 -13.95
N TYR A 80 10.57 2.82 -12.90
CA TYR A 80 10.92 3.34 -11.59
C TYR A 80 12.36 3.79 -11.54
N THR A 81 12.61 4.88 -10.82
CA THR A 81 13.94 5.42 -10.53
C THR A 81 14.21 5.36 -9.04
N ALA A 82 15.29 4.69 -8.65
CA ALA A 82 15.68 4.62 -7.24
C ALA A 82 16.11 5.99 -6.74
N ILE A 83 15.63 6.36 -5.55
CA ILE A 83 15.99 7.59 -4.85
C ILE A 83 16.59 7.26 -3.48
N THR A 84 17.41 8.16 -2.99
CA THR A 84 18.00 8.10 -1.66
C THR A 84 17.14 8.82 -0.62
N VAL A 85 17.46 8.62 0.67
CA VAL A 85 16.87 9.42 1.75
C VAL A 85 17.16 10.90 1.58
N SER A 86 18.36 11.24 1.09
CA SER A 86 18.73 12.63 0.84
C SER A 86 17.86 13.29 -0.25
N ASP A 87 17.54 12.56 -1.31
CA ASP A 87 16.65 13.05 -2.37
C ASP A 87 15.24 13.31 -1.82
N LEU A 88 14.73 12.38 -1.00
CA LEU A 88 13.43 12.54 -0.36
C LEU A 88 13.42 13.74 0.61
N LEU A 89 14.49 13.93 1.38
CA LEU A 89 14.61 15.09 2.28
C LEU A 89 14.67 16.41 1.49
N ALA A 90 15.43 16.48 0.41
CA ALA A 90 15.50 17.65 -0.45
C ALA A 90 14.12 17.97 -1.06
N TYR A 91 13.37 16.95 -1.47
CA TYR A 91 12.00 17.16 -1.94
C TYR A 91 11.10 17.76 -0.86
N VAL A 92 11.12 17.20 0.37
CA VAL A 92 10.22 17.61 1.45
C VAL A 92 10.62 18.98 2.05
N GLN A 93 11.92 19.26 2.17
CA GLN A 93 12.42 20.44 2.87
C GLN A 93 12.69 21.61 1.93
N ASP A 94 13.20 21.33 0.74
CA ASP A 94 13.71 22.34 -0.19
C ASP A 94 12.85 22.47 -1.46
N GLY A 95 11.85 21.59 -1.64
CA GLY A 95 11.01 21.56 -2.83
C GLY A 95 11.72 21.09 -4.08
N ALA A 96 12.82 20.29 -3.94
CA ALA A 96 13.52 19.69 -5.06
C ALA A 96 12.62 18.69 -5.80
N ASP A 97 12.78 18.57 -7.12
CA ASP A 97 12.00 17.62 -7.92
C ASP A 97 12.43 16.17 -7.67
N LEU A 98 11.44 15.27 -7.63
CA LEU A 98 11.66 13.82 -7.69
C LEU A 98 11.44 13.29 -9.12
N PRO A 99 12.02 12.14 -9.47
CA PRO A 99 11.67 11.45 -10.71
C PRO A 99 10.16 11.16 -10.80
N GLU A 100 9.63 11.00 -12.01
CA GLU A 100 8.19 10.73 -12.24
C GLU A 100 7.69 9.49 -11.48
N LYS A 101 8.52 8.45 -11.37
CA LYS A 101 8.22 7.22 -10.63
C LYS A 101 9.33 6.91 -9.63
N PRO A 102 9.38 7.64 -8.50
CA PRO A 102 10.40 7.40 -7.49
C PRO A 102 10.14 6.09 -6.75
N VAL A 103 11.20 5.38 -6.37
CA VAL A 103 11.16 4.22 -5.46
C VAL A 103 12.33 4.29 -4.51
N MET A 104 12.11 3.98 -3.24
CA MET A 104 13.19 3.84 -2.26
C MET A 104 13.42 2.36 -1.96
N ILE A 105 14.68 1.97 -1.82
CA ILE A 105 15.08 0.60 -1.48
C ILE A 105 15.87 0.66 -0.19
N THR A 106 15.45 -0.13 0.80
CA THR A 106 16.12 -0.23 2.11
C THR A 106 16.60 -1.66 2.36
N PHE A 107 17.70 -1.78 3.10
CA PHE A 107 18.24 -3.03 3.61
C PHE A 107 18.32 -2.93 5.12
N ASP A 108 17.37 -3.56 5.78
CA ASP A 108 17.20 -3.48 7.23
C ASP A 108 18.20 -4.40 7.97
N ASP A 109 18.30 -4.22 9.28
CA ASP A 109 19.14 -4.99 10.21
C ASP A 109 20.67 -4.85 10.00
N GLY A 110 21.14 -4.13 9.01
CA GLY A 110 22.58 -3.89 8.79
C GLY A 110 23.41 -5.15 8.58
N TYR A 111 22.86 -6.20 7.97
CA TYR A 111 23.59 -7.45 7.71
C TYR A 111 24.86 -7.21 6.89
N TYR A 112 25.97 -7.75 7.37
CA TYR A 112 27.28 -7.59 6.75
C TYR A 112 27.35 -8.06 5.29
N ASN A 113 26.62 -9.14 4.95
CA ASN A 113 26.54 -9.68 3.59
C ASN A 113 25.83 -8.74 2.58
N ASN A 114 25.09 -7.75 3.04
CA ASN A 114 24.49 -6.73 2.16
C ASN A 114 25.52 -5.65 1.80
N TYR A 115 26.56 -5.49 2.62
CA TYR A 115 27.61 -4.48 2.41
C TYR A 115 28.80 -5.05 1.61
N ILE A 116 29.21 -6.28 1.90
CA ILE A 116 30.25 -6.97 1.18
C ILE A 116 29.65 -8.15 0.42
N TYR A 117 29.44 -7.96 -0.86
CA TYR A 117 29.07 -9.04 -1.76
C TYR A 117 30.32 -9.72 -2.28
N ASP A 118 30.60 -10.93 -1.80
CA ASP A 118 31.68 -11.76 -2.35
C ASP A 118 31.17 -12.46 -3.63
N TYR A 119 31.65 -12.00 -4.78
CA TYR A 119 31.34 -12.60 -6.07
C TYR A 119 31.96 -13.99 -6.28
N THR A 120 32.85 -14.40 -5.40
CA THR A 120 33.65 -15.63 -5.54
C THR A 120 33.12 -16.82 -4.74
N SER A 121 32.16 -16.63 -3.86
CA SER A 121 31.59 -17.68 -3.01
C SER A 121 30.25 -18.23 -3.51
#